data_87536b9fa05790b094502ea4c4f036c9
#
_entry.id   87536b9fa05790b094502ea4c4f036c9
#
_cell.length_a   1.000
_cell.length_b   1.000
_cell.length_c   1.000
_cell.angle_alpha   90.00
_cell.angle_beta   90.00
_cell.angle_gamma   90.00
#
_symmetry.space_group_name_H-M   'P 1'
#
loop_
_entity.id
_entity.type
_entity.pdbx_description
1 polymer ?
#
loop_
_entity_poly.entity_id
_entity_poly.type
_entity_poly.pdbx_seq_one_letter_code
_entity_poly.pdbx_strand_id
1 'polypeptide(L)'
;PNDVQIGTSEEDYHAQVETCREYIRAGEALQIVPARTFRVPTLGTDPFEVYRSLRELSPAPYMYFLDIPARGNDPALVIAGASPETLVRVEDGKVHLRPIAGTRRRGRTPEEDEALAEEMCADPKEVAEHVMLIDLARNDIGRIAKTDTVKVPESLFVERYSHVMHITSNVEGEVRDDVTPWDVLRATFPAGTLSGAPKVRAMQIIRELEPHPRGAYGGAIGYVTKGRDLDLAIGIRTVMICLLYTS
;
A
#
# COMPACT_ATOMS: atom_id res chain seq x y z
N PRO A 1 19.05 -19.66 -2.64
CA PRO A 1 19.35 -19.21 -3.99
C PRO A 1 20.55 -18.27 -3.93
N ASN A 2 21.68 -18.67 -4.53
CA ASN A 2 22.94 -17.95 -4.42
C ASN A 2 23.04 -16.75 -5.39
N ASP A 3 21.98 -16.41 -6.12
CA ASP A 3 21.98 -15.43 -7.20
C ASP A 3 20.98 -14.27 -6.99
N VAL A 4 20.69 -13.94 -5.74
CA VAL A 4 19.85 -12.77 -5.43
C VAL A 4 20.62 -11.49 -5.70
N GLN A 5 20.15 -10.70 -6.67
CA GLN A 5 20.68 -9.36 -6.90
C GLN A 5 19.98 -8.35 -5.96
N ILE A 6 20.76 -7.63 -5.20
CA ILE A 6 20.29 -6.63 -4.24
C ILE A 6 20.50 -5.25 -4.87
N GLY A 7 19.42 -4.51 -5.12
CA GLY A 7 19.47 -3.19 -5.77
C GLY A 7 20.08 -2.10 -4.88
N THR A 8 19.93 -2.22 -3.56
CA THR A 8 20.54 -1.33 -2.55
C THR A 8 21.17 -2.21 -1.49
N SER A 9 22.45 -2.04 -1.20
CA SER A 9 23.15 -2.84 -0.16
C SER A 9 22.49 -2.65 1.21
N GLU A 10 22.80 -3.52 2.16
CA GLU A 10 22.31 -3.38 3.53
C GLU A 10 22.86 -2.10 4.17
N GLU A 11 24.15 -1.81 3.95
CA GLU A 11 24.82 -0.63 4.48
C GLU A 11 24.20 0.66 3.91
N ASP A 12 23.99 0.74 2.58
CA ASP A 12 23.36 1.89 1.94
C ASP A 12 21.92 2.06 2.41
N TYR A 13 21.17 0.97 2.59
CA TYR A 13 19.81 1.04 3.09
C TYR A 13 19.74 1.53 4.55
N HIS A 14 20.66 1.11 5.40
CA HIS A 14 20.78 1.64 6.75
C HIS A 14 21.12 3.14 6.75
N ALA A 15 22.02 3.58 5.88
CA ALA A 15 22.33 5.00 5.70
C ALA A 15 21.10 5.80 5.24
N GLN A 16 20.32 5.27 4.29
CA GLN A 16 19.05 5.88 3.86
C GLN A 16 18.06 6.02 5.02
N VAL A 17 17.90 4.97 5.85
CA VAL A 17 17.03 4.99 7.02
C VAL A 17 17.49 6.05 8.02
N GLU A 18 18.80 6.17 8.28
CA GLU A 18 19.30 7.19 9.20
C GLU A 18 19.08 8.61 8.66
N THR A 19 19.28 8.81 7.36
CA THR A 19 18.94 10.09 6.71
C THR A 19 17.44 10.41 6.84
N CYS A 20 16.55 9.42 6.67
CA CYS A 20 15.12 9.61 6.92
C CYS A 20 14.85 10.06 8.37
N ARG A 21 15.55 9.47 9.34
CA ARG A 21 15.44 9.86 10.76
C ARG A 21 15.88 11.30 11.01
N GLU A 22 16.93 11.75 10.31
CA GLU A 22 17.39 13.14 10.40
C GLU A 22 16.33 14.11 9.83
N TYR A 23 15.70 13.80 8.70
CA TYR A 23 14.59 14.59 8.16
C TYR A 23 13.40 14.65 9.14
N ILE A 24 13.08 13.56 9.80
CA ILE A 24 12.00 13.51 10.82
C ILE A 24 12.40 14.37 12.04
N ARG A 25 13.63 14.28 12.54
CA ARG A 25 14.12 15.11 13.66
C ARG A 25 14.13 16.60 13.30
N ALA A 26 14.39 16.93 12.05
CA ALA A 26 14.34 18.30 11.53
C ALA A 26 12.89 18.83 11.34
N GLY A 27 11.87 17.98 11.55
CA GLY A 27 10.46 18.36 11.41
C GLY A 27 9.96 18.42 9.96
N GLU A 28 10.70 17.84 9.01
CA GLU A 28 10.31 17.88 7.60
C GLU A 28 9.27 16.83 7.24
N ALA A 29 9.22 15.73 7.98
CA ALA A 29 8.22 14.68 7.84
C ALA A 29 7.92 14.03 9.19
N LEU A 30 6.77 13.37 9.30
CA LEU A 30 6.37 12.55 10.44
C LEU A 30 6.68 11.08 10.19
N GLN A 31 6.55 10.64 8.94
CA GLN A 31 6.83 9.28 8.48
C GLN A 31 7.42 9.32 7.07
N ILE A 32 8.40 8.47 6.83
CA ILE A 32 9.00 8.23 5.51
C ILE A 32 9.19 6.73 5.36
N VAL A 33 8.76 6.15 4.23
CA VAL A 33 8.81 4.71 3.97
C VAL A 33 9.80 4.42 2.83
N PRO A 34 11.11 4.28 3.11
CA PRO A 34 12.10 3.90 2.10
C PRO A 34 11.94 2.43 1.72
N ALA A 35 12.31 2.08 0.48
CA ALA A 35 12.24 0.73 -0.04
C ALA A 35 13.55 0.30 -0.69
N ARG A 36 13.77 -1.02 -0.75
CA ARG A 36 14.88 -1.62 -1.49
C ARG A 36 14.39 -2.75 -2.39
N THR A 37 15.09 -2.97 -3.50
CA THR A 37 14.71 -3.95 -4.50
C THR A 37 15.57 -5.20 -4.41
N PHE A 38 14.92 -6.35 -4.53
CA PHE A 38 15.57 -7.65 -4.70
C PHE A 38 15.16 -8.24 -6.04
N ARG A 39 16.10 -8.83 -6.77
CA ARG A 39 15.85 -9.56 -8.02
C ARG A 39 16.33 -10.98 -7.88
N VAL A 40 15.49 -11.91 -8.26
CA VAL A 40 15.77 -13.35 -8.16
C VAL A 40 15.58 -13.97 -9.54
N PRO A 41 16.51 -14.81 -10.01
CA PRO A 41 16.34 -15.56 -11.25
C PRO A 41 15.09 -16.44 -11.19
N THR A 42 14.28 -16.44 -12.23
CA THR A 42 13.07 -17.28 -12.30
C THR A 42 13.36 -18.75 -12.53
N LEU A 43 14.55 -19.08 -13.04
CA LEU A 43 15.01 -20.46 -13.31
C LEU A 43 14.00 -21.28 -14.15
N GLY A 44 13.25 -20.63 -15.04
CA GLY A 44 12.25 -21.28 -15.88
C GLY A 44 10.92 -21.58 -15.19
N THR A 45 10.68 -21.05 -13.99
CA THR A 45 9.40 -21.18 -13.30
C THR A 45 8.31 -20.48 -14.11
N ASP A 46 7.18 -21.16 -14.33
CA ASP A 46 6.00 -20.57 -14.93
C ASP A 46 5.47 -19.44 -14.02
N PRO A 47 5.34 -18.20 -14.49
CA PRO A 47 4.80 -17.10 -13.71
C PRO A 47 3.43 -17.38 -13.08
N PHE A 48 2.59 -18.17 -13.74
CA PHE A 48 1.28 -18.53 -13.19
C PHE A 48 1.37 -19.45 -11.98
N GLU A 49 2.39 -20.31 -11.91
CA GLU A 49 2.63 -21.14 -10.71
C GLU A 49 3.04 -20.26 -9.49
N VAL A 50 3.75 -19.16 -9.73
CA VAL A 50 4.03 -18.18 -8.67
C VAL A 50 2.72 -17.58 -8.11
N TYR A 51 1.79 -17.22 -9.00
CA TYR A 51 0.47 -16.73 -8.60
C TYR A 51 -0.33 -17.80 -7.83
N ARG A 52 -0.33 -19.04 -8.29
CA ARG A 52 -1.02 -20.16 -7.61
C ARG A 52 -0.47 -20.38 -6.20
N SER A 53 0.85 -20.39 -6.05
CA SER A 53 1.51 -20.51 -4.76
C SER A 53 1.16 -19.33 -3.84
N LEU A 54 1.15 -18.11 -4.37
CA LEU A 54 0.77 -16.91 -3.63
C LEU A 54 -0.68 -16.99 -3.11
N ARG A 55 -1.59 -17.49 -3.93
CA ARG A 55 -3.00 -17.70 -3.58
C ARG A 55 -3.20 -18.73 -2.46
N GLU A 56 -2.37 -19.76 -2.42
CA GLU A 56 -2.43 -20.79 -1.37
C GLU A 56 -1.78 -20.31 -0.06
N LEU A 57 -0.64 -19.66 -0.16
CA LEU A 57 0.16 -19.26 1.01
C LEU A 57 -0.34 -17.98 1.68
N SER A 58 -0.87 -17.04 0.91
CA SER A 58 -1.26 -15.72 1.41
C SER A 58 -2.48 -15.17 0.66
N PRO A 59 -3.66 -15.80 0.80
CA PRO A 59 -4.87 -15.29 0.18
C PRO A 59 -5.17 -13.87 0.70
N ALA A 60 -5.62 -13.01 -0.20
CA ALA A 60 -5.89 -11.60 0.10
C ALA A 60 -7.15 -11.12 -0.64
N PRO A 61 -7.77 -10.01 -0.21
CA PRO A 61 -8.97 -9.47 -0.86
C PRO A 61 -8.77 -9.13 -2.34
N TYR A 62 -7.56 -8.72 -2.73
CA TYR A 62 -7.23 -8.38 -4.11
C TYR A 62 -6.16 -9.34 -4.64
N MET A 63 -6.62 -10.36 -5.36
CA MET A 63 -5.77 -11.31 -6.06
C MET A 63 -5.75 -10.99 -7.54
N TYR A 64 -4.56 -10.89 -8.13
CA TYR A 64 -4.42 -10.54 -9.55
C TYR A 64 -3.24 -11.21 -10.22
N PHE A 65 -3.42 -11.48 -11.50
CA PHE A 65 -2.40 -11.95 -12.42
C PHE A 65 -2.55 -11.20 -13.74
N LEU A 66 -1.55 -10.44 -14.12
CA LEU A 66 -1.53 -9.67 -15.35
C LEU A 66 -0.37 -10.16 -16.21
N ASP A 67 -0.70 -10.63 -17.40
CA ASP A 67 0.28 -10.95 -18.44
C ASP A 67 0.26 -9.83 -19.48
N ILE A 68 1.31 -9.03 -19.48
CA ILE A 68 1.45 -7.84 -20.32
C ILE A 68 2.45 -8.18 -21.44
N PRO A 69 1.97 -8.31 -22.68
CA PRO A 69 2.84 -8.65 -23.81
C PRO A 69 3.85 -7.54 -24.08
N ALA A 70 4.99 -7.91 -24.66
CA ALA A 70 5.99 -6.95 -25.13
C ALA A 70 5.38 -5.92 -26.09
N ARG A 71 5.77 -4.65 -25.96
CA ARG A 71 5.30 -3.57 -26.82
C ARG A 71 6.44 -2.64 -27.20
N GLY A 72 6.78 -2.63 -28.48
CA GLY A 72 7.93 -1.86 -28.96
C GLY A 72 9.23 -2.35 -28.32
N ASN A 73 9.91 -1.46 -27.59
CA ASN A 73 11.13 -1.78 -26.85
C ASN A 73 10.87 -2.26 -25.42
N ASP A 74 9.62 -2.22 -24.95
CA ASP A 74 9.27 -2.69 -23.61
C ASP A 74 9.17 -4.22 -23.60
N PRO A 75 9.89 -4.89 -22.70
CA PRO A 75 9.81 -6.36 -22.61
C PRO A 75 8.44 -6.80 -22.08
N ALA A 76 8.09 -8.05 -22.33
CA ALA A 76 6.92 -8.68 -21.71
C ALA A 76 7.10 -8.70 -20.19
N LEU A 77 6.01 -8.42 -19.46
CA LEU A 77 5.99 -8.30 -18.02
C LEU A 77 4.80 -9.06 -17.45
N VAL A 78 5.05 -9.92 -16.48
CA VAL A 78 3.98 -10.52 -15.68
C VAL A 78 3.98 -9.88 -14.30
N ILE A 79 2.78 -9.54 -13.80
CA ILE A 79 2.57 -9.03 -12.45
C ILE A 79 1.60 -9.98 -11.74
N ALA A 80 2.06 -10.59 -10.66
CA ALA A 80 1.26 -11.46 -9.81
C ALA A 80 1.23 -10.91 -8.38
N GLY A 81 0.04 -10.75 -7.80
CA GLY A 81 -0.09 -10.12 -6.50
C GLY A 81 -1.26 -10.64 -5.66
N ALA A 82 -1.13 -10.45 -4.35
CA ALA A 82 -2.12 -10.73 -3.32
C ALA A 82 -2.18 -9.54 -2.34
N SER A 83 -2.76 -8.43 -2.80
CA SER A 83 -2.81 -7.21 -1.98
C SER A 83 -3.88 -7.30 -0.90
N PRO A 84 -3.54 -7.02 0.36
CA PRO A 84 -4.49 -6.98 1.46
C PRO A 84 -5.16 -5.62 1.63
N GLU A 85 -4.68 -4.58 0.94
CA GLU A 85 -4.99 -3.20 1.29
C GLU A 85 -5.60 -2.44 0.11
N THR A 86 -6.76 -1.84 0.37
CA THR A 86 -7.43 -0.94 -0.57
C THR A 86 -6.66 0.38 -0.65
N LEU A 87 -6.37 0.85 -1.86
CA LEU A 87 -5.88 2.21 -2.08
C LEU A 87 -7.04 3.20 -1.98
N VAL A 88 -8.08 2.99 -2.75
CA VAL A 88 -9.30 3.81 -2.76
C VAL A 88 -10.43 3.06 -3.43
N ARG A 89 -11.65 3.24 -2.92
CA ARG A 89 -12.88 2.73 -3.52
C ARG A 89 -13.88 3.86 -3.72
N VAL A 90 -14.54 3.89 -4.86
CA VAL A 90 -15.72 4.74 -5.10
C VAL A 90 -16.87 3.85 -5.49
N GLU A 91 -17.98 4.00 -4.83
CA GLU A 91 -19.21 3.27 -5.06
C GLU A 91 -20.41 4.22 -4.89
N ASP A 92 -21.29 4.28 -5.87
CA ASP A 92 -22.47 5.15 -5.85
C ASP A 92 -22.16 6.62 -5.50
N GLY A 93 -21.04 7.15 -6.02
CA GLY A 93 -20.61 8.53 -5.82
C GLY A 93 -20.00 8.82 -4.44
N LYS A 94 -19.76 7.80 -3.60
CA LYS A 94 -19.05 7.92 -2.33
C LYS A 94 -17.63 7.37 -2.46
N VAL A 95 -16.65 8.15 -2.02
CA VAL A 95 -15.25 7.71 -1.91
C VAL A 95 -14.98 7.17 -0.51
N HIS A 96 -14.25 6.07 -0.46
CA HIS A 96 -13.86 5.38 0.77
C HIS A 96 -12.36 5.13 0.80
N LEU A 97 -11.74 5.47 1.92
CA LEU A 97 -10.38 5.09 2.29
C LEU A 97 -10.43 4.34 3.61
N ARG A 98 -9.57 3.32 3.74
CA ARG A 98 -9.49 2.48 4.94
C ARG A 98 -8.06 2.51 5.51
N PRO A 99 -7.71 3.54 6.32
CA PRO A 99 -6.47 3.52 7.06
C PRO A 99 -6.37 2.26 7.93
N ILE A 100 -5.24 1.58 7.83
CA ILE A 100 -4.90 0.39 8.60
C ILE A 100 -3.54 0.62 9.23
N ALA A 101 -3.44 0.49 10.55
CA ALA A 101 -2.19 0.55 11.30
C ALA A 101 -2.22 -0.43 12.47
N GLY A 102 -1.09 -0.60 13.13
CA GLY A 102 -0.98 -1.57 14.19
C GLY A 102 -1.14 -3.02 13.69
N THR A 103 -0.36 -3.91 14.21
CA THR A 103 -0.48 -5.33 13.89
C THR A 103 -0.17 -6.15 15.11
N ARG A 104 -1.08 -7.07 15.45
CA ARG A 104 -0.82 -8.11 16.44
C ARG A 104 -1.19 -9.46 15.84
N ARG A 105 -0.52 -10.52 16.29
CA ARG A 105 -0.92 -11.88 15.98
C ARG A 105 -2.28 -12.18 16.62
N ARG A 106 -2.97 -13.20 16.13
CA ARG A 106 -4.16 -13.74 16.80
C ARG A 106 -3.77 -14.42 18.12
N GLY A 107 -4.62 -14.30 19.10
CA GLY A 107 -4.50 -15.05 20.35
C GLY A 107 -4.74 -16.55 20.15
N ARG A 108 -4.21 -17.39 21.04
CA ARG A 108 -4.44 -18.83 21.05
C ARG A 108 -5.78 -19.19 21.71
N THR A 109 -6.26 -18.30 22.56
CA THR A 109 -7.59 -18.37 23.19
C THR A 109 -8.35 -17.07 22.95
N PRO A 110 -9.67 -17.03 23.09
CA PRO A 110 -10.45 -15.79 22.98
C PRO A 110 -9.98 -14.69 23.95
N GLU A 111 -9.59 -15.07 25.16
CA GLU A 111 -9.11 -14.15 26.21
C GLU A 111 -7.76 -13.55 25.84
N GLU A 112 -6.84 -14.36 25.29
CA GLU A 112 -5.55 -13.88 24.80
C GLU A 112 -5.75 -12.96 23.58
N ASP A 113 -6.68 -13.29 22.68
CA ASP A 113 -7.00 -12.50 21.48
C ASP A 113 -7.52 -11.10 21.86
N GLU A 114 -8.41 -11.02 22.86
CA GLU A 114 -8.93 -9.75 23.36
C GLU A 114 -7.85 -8.94 24.07
N ALA A 115 -7.04 -9.56 24.92
CA ALA A 115 -5.93 -8.89 25.61
C ALA A 115 -4.92 -8.29 24.64
N LEU A 116 -4.59 -8.98 23.51
CA LEU A 116 -3.73 -8.45 22.46
C LEU A 116 -4.38 -7.29 21.70
N ALA A 117 -5.69 -7.33 21.50
CA ALA A 117 -6.44 -6.23 20.89
C ALA A 117 -6.45 -4.98 21.78
N GLU A 118 -6.72 -5.15 23.08
CA GLU A 118 -6.69 -4.08 24.08
C GLU A 118 -5.28 -3.47 24.18
N GLU A 119 -4.23 -4.29 24.27
CA GLU A 119 -2.83 -3.83 24.27
C GLU A 119 -2.53 -2.98 23.05
N MET A 120 -2.89 -3.44 21.86
CA MET A 120 -2.66 -2.72 20.60
C MET A 120 -3.36 -1.35 20.58
N CYS A 121 -4.62 -1.31 21.01
CA CYS A 121 -5.40 -0.08 21.08
C CYS A 121 -4.95 0.88 22.20
N ALA A 122 -4.28 0.37 23.23
CA ALA A 122 -3.71 1.16 24.31
C ALA A 122 -2.28 1.66 24.02
N ASP A 123 -1.61 1.16 22.98
CA ASP A 123 -0.26 1.58 22.60
C ASP A 123 -0.28 3.00 22.00
N PRO A 124 0.30 4.01 22.69
CA PRO A 124 0.25 5.40 22.21
C PRO A 124 0.91 5.60 20.85
N LYS A 125 1.91 4.78 20.51
CA LYS A 125 2.61 4.84 19.22
C LYS A 125 1.70 4.35 18.09
N GLU A 126 1.06 3.20 18.26
CA GLU A 126 0.15 2.63 17.27
C GLU A 126 -1.05 3.57 17.03
N VAL A 127 -1.61 4.12 18.11
CA VAL A 127 -2.71 5.10 18.01
C VAL A 127 -2.28 6.38 17.31
N ALA A 128 -1.11 6.94 17.65
CA ALA A 128 -0.59 8.16 17.00
C ALA A 128 -0.34 7.94 15.49
N GLU A 129 0.25 6.81 15.12
CA GLU A 129 0.45 6.43 13.71
C GLU A 129 -0.89 6.30 12.99
N HIS A 130 -1.87 5.66 13.61
CA HIS A 130 -3.19 5.47 13.01
C HIS A 130 -3.94 6.79 12.83
N VAL A 131 -3.91 7.69 13.81
CA VAL A 131 -4.51 9.04 13.71
C VAL A 131 -3.86 9.83 12.57
N MET A 132 -2.53 9.75 12.42
CA MET A 132 -1.82 10.37 11.30
C MET A 132 -2.33 9.85 9.94
N LEU A 133 -2.56 8.53 9.80
CA LEU A 133 -3.10 7.95 8.58
C LEU A 133 -4.56 8.33 8.32
N ILE A 134 -5.38 8.49 9.37
CA ILE A 134 -6.74 9.04 9.25
C ILE A 134 -6.69 10.47 8.71
N ASP A 135 -5.83 11.33 9.25
CA ASP A 135 -5.70 12.71 8.81
C ASP A 135 -5.19 12.80 7.37
N LEU A 136 -4.26 11.92 6.98
CA LEU A 136 -3.82 11.82 5.59
C LEU A 136 -4.98 11.42 4.66
N ALA A 137 -5.77 10.42 5.04
CA ALA A 137 -6.94 9.98 4.27
C ALA A 137 -8.00 11.09 4.15
N ARG A 138 -8.26 11.81 5.24
CA ARG A 138 -9.16 12.99 5.23
C ARG A 138 -8.66 14.09 4.28
N ASN A 139 -7.36 14.35 4.28
CA ASN A 139 -6.75 15.32 3.38
C ASN A 139 -6.87 14.88 1.91
N ASP A 140 -6.62 13.61 1.60
CA ASP A 140 -6.74 13.07 0.26
C ASP A 140 -8.17 13.14 -0.27
N ILE A 141 -9.16 12.70 0.53
CA ILE A 141 -10.58 12.79 0.19
C ILE A 141 -11.05 14.24 0.08
N GLY A 142 -10.57 15.12 0.96
CA GLY A 142 -10.95 16.54 0.98
C GLY A 142 -10.67 17.29 -0.33
N ARG A 143 -9.74 16.80 -1.16
CA ARG A 143 -9.43 17.38 -2.47
C ARG A 143 -10.51 17.12 -3.52
N ILE A 144 -11.31 16.07 -3.36
CA ILE A 144 -12.25 15.57 -4.36
C ILE A 144 -13.69 15.47 -3.85
N ALA A 145 -13.89 15.57 -2.54
CA ALA A 145 -15.20 15.48 -1.93
C ALA A 145 -15.97 16.83 -1.98
N LYS A 146 -17.29 16.76 -1.91
CA LYS A 146 -18.16 17.89 -1.65
C LYS A 146 -17.86 18.48 -0.26
N THR A 147 -18.03 19.79 -0.13
CA THR A 147 -17.82 20.48 1.15
C THR A 147 -18.67 19.83 2.26
N ASP A 148 -18.10 19.70 3.45
CA ASP A 148 -18.72 19.17 4.68
C ASP A 148 -19.19 17.69 4.60
N THR A 149 -18.77 16.93 3.57
CA THR A 149 -19.14 15.52 3.45
C THR A 149 -18.06 14.55 3.96
N VAL A 150 -16.84 15.03 4.20
CA VAL A 150 -15.75 14.16 4.71
C VAL A 150 -16.03 13.78 6.15
N LYS A 151 -16.15 12.48 6.41
CA LYS A 151 -16.48 11.91 7.72
C LYS A 151 -15.58 10.73 8.05
N VAL A 152 -15.48 10.42 9.34
CA VAL A 152 -14.86 9.21 9.88
C VAL A 152 -15.97 8.47 10.65
N PRO A 153 -16.84 7.71 9.98
CA PRO A 153 -18.00 7.08 10.63
C PRO A 153 -17.60 6.04 11.66
N GLU A 154 -16.46 5.39 11.44
CA GLU A 154 -15.90 4.40 12.36
C GLU A 154 -14.40 4.64 12.48
N SER A 155 -13.90 4.71 13.71
CA SER A 155 -12.49 4.95 13.99
C SER A 155 -11.95 4.01 15.06
N LEU A 156 -10.68 3.60 14.89
CA LEU A 156 -9.92 2.84 15.88
C LEU A 156 -10.59 1.51 16.30
N PHE A 157 -11.26 0.84 15.37
CA PHE A 157 -11.82 -0.48 15.64
C PHE A 157 -10.83 -1.59 15.25
N VAL A 158 -10.90 -2.71 15.98
CA VAL A 158 -10.03 -3.87 15.72
C VAL A 158 -10.68 -4.77 14.68
N GLU A 159 -10.00 -4.95 13.56
CA GLU A 159 -10.38 -5.91 12.54
C GLU A 159 -9.52 -7.18 12.67
N ARG A 160 -10.19 -8.31 12.75
CA ARG A 160 -9.56 -9.61 12.98
C ARG A 160 -9.54 -10.44 11.70
N TYR A 161 -8.35 -10.83 11.27
CA TYR A 161 -8.12 -11.75 10.15
C TYR A 161 -7.71 -13.14 10.65
N SER A 162 -7.43 -14.06 9.75
CA SER A 162 -7.07 -15.43 10.12
C SER A 162 -5.81 -15.54 10.99
N HIS A 163 -4.79 -14.70 10.72
CA HIS A 163 -3.48 -14.80 11.40
C HIS A 163 -3.07 -13.55 12.16
N VAL A 164 -3.68 -12.42 11.86
CA VAL A 164 -3.36 -11.11 12.43
C VAL A 164 -4.63 -10.32 12.74
N MET A 165 -4.48 -9.28 13.55
CA MET A 165 -5.48 -8.23 13.75
C MET A 165 -4.83 -6.86 13.54
N HIS A 166 -5.64 -5.88 13.16
CA HIS A 166 -5.20 -4.51 12.87
C HIS A 166 -6.16 -3.50 13.50
N ILE A 167 -5.66 -2.29 13.76
CA ILE A 167 -6.50 -1.12 14.01
C ILE A 167 -6.92 -0.58 12.65
N THR A 168 -8.21 -0.40 12.45
CA THR A 168 -8.80 0.07 11.19
C THR A 168 -9.71 1.26 11.46
N SER A 169 -9.83 2.14 10.48
CA SER A 169 -10.83 3.21 10.45
C SER A 169 -11.40 3.35 9.06
N ASN A 170 -12.61 3.91 8.98
CA ASN A 170 -13.25 4.23 7.71
C ASN A 170 -13.27 5.75 7.54
N VAL A 171 -12.77 6.26 6.42
CA VAL A 171 -12.88 7.66 6.01
C VAL A 171 -13.66 7.73 4.71
N GLU A 172 -14.71 8.53 4.67
CA GLU A 172 -15.60 8.62 3.51
C GLU A 172 -15.94 10.07 3.16
N GLY A 173 -16.40 10.27 1.92
CA GLY A 173 -16.92 11.55 1.44
C GLY A 173 -17.74 11.38 0.16
N GLU A 174 -18.61 12.35 -0.14
CA GLU A 174 -19.31 12.39 -1.42
C GLU A 174 -18.40 13.01 -2.49
N VAL A 175 -18.18 12.31 -3.59
CA VAL A 175 -17.37 12.81 -4.71
C VAL A 175 -18.09 13.95 -5.40
N ARG A 176 -17.38 15.05 -5.70
CA ARG A 176 -17.94 16.16 -6.47
C ARG A 176 -18.29 15.71 -7.90
N ASP A 177 -19.30 16.32 -8.49
CA ASP A 177 -19.83 15.95 -9.80
C ASP A 177 -18.85 16.22 -10.96
N ASP A 178 -17.92 17.18 -10.76
CA ASP A 178 -16.86 17.55 -11.72
C ASP A 178 -15.61 16.64 -11.65
N VAL A 179 -15.52 15.75 -10.65
CA VAL A 179 -14.37 14.87 -10.41
C VAL A 179 -14.51 13.57 -11.19
N THR A 180 -13.49 13.20 -11.95
CA THR A 180 -13.41 11.93 -12.66
C THR A 180 -12.77 10.83 -11.79
N PRO A 181 -12.94 9.54 -12.12
CA PRO A 181 -12.21 8.45 -11.43
C PRO A 181 -10.68 8.63 -11.43
N TRP A 182 -10.15 9.23 -12.48
CA TRP A 182 -8.71 9.53 -12.58
C TRP A 182 -8.28 10.66 -11.66
N ASP A 183 -9.15 11.61 -11.35
CA ASP A 183 -8.89 12.65 -10.36
C ASP A 183 -8.94 12.07 -8.94
N VAL A 184 -9.83 11.09 -8.69
CA VAL A 184 -9.83 10.32 -7.44
C VAL A 184 -8.50 9.62 -7.26
N LEU A 185 -8.03 8.88 -8.27
CA LEU A 185 -6.72 8.23 -8.21
C LEU A 185 -5.60 9.23 -7.95
N ARG A 186 -5.55 10.37 -8.67
CA ARG A 186 -4.52 11.40 -8.48
C ARG A 186 -4.53 12.01 -7.08
N ALA A 187 -5.70 12.15 -6.45
CA ALA A 187 -5.83 12.72 -5.11
C ALA A 187 -5.35 11.76 -4.01
N THR A 188 -5.55 10.46 -4.20
CA THR A 188 -5.27 9.43 -3.18
C THR A 188 -3.93 8.73 -3.35
N PHE A 189 -3.38 8.73 -4.57
CA PHE A 189 -2.09 8.11 -4.89
C PHE A 189 -0.89 9.02 -4.56
N PRO A 190 0.23 8.43 -4.13
CA PRO A 190 0.38 7.07 -3.63
C PRO A 190 -0.21 6.89 -2.22
N ALA A 191 -0.36 5.62 -1.80
CA ALA A 191 -0.79 5.31 -0.44
C ALA A 191 0.18 5.88 0.60
N GLY A 192 -0.36 6.43 1.70
CA GLY A 192 0.45 6.96 2.80
C GLY A 192 1.31 5.90 3.47
N THR A 193 0.79 4.68 3.58
CA THR A 193 1.50 3.50 4.13
C THR A 193 2.75 3.10 3.34
N LEU A 194 2.91 3.59 2.10
CA LEU A 194 4.08 3.31 1.26
C LEU A 194 4.90 4.56 0.90
N SER A 195 4.43 5.74 1.25
CA SER A 195 5.14 7.01 1.02
C SER A 195 5.52 7.67 2.33
N GLY A 196 4.56 8.12 3.08
CA GLY A 196 4.74 8.79 4.36
C GLY A 196 3.86 10.04 4.50
N ALA A 197 4.12 10.81 5.55
CA ALA A 197 3.37 12.00 5.88
C ALA A 197 4.31 13.15 6.31
N PRO A 198 4.12 14.39 5.83
CA PRO A 198 3.22 14.81 4.74
C PRO A 198 3.59 14.18 3.39
N LYS A 199 2.60 13.74 2.62
CA LYS A 199 2.78 12.91 1.41
C LYS A 199 3.79 13.48 0.41
N VAL A 200 3.66 14.73 0.03
CA VAL A 200 4.51 15.37 -0.99
C VAL A 200 5.96 15.42 -0.53
N ARG A 201 6.21 15.83 0.73
CA ARG A 201 7.58 15.91 1.24
C ARG A 201 8.21 14.53 1.41
N ALA A 202 7.47 13.56 1.91
CA ALA A 202 7.94 12.18 2.00
C ALA A 202 8.33 11.63 0.62
N MET A 203 7.52 11.87 -0.43
CA MET A 203 7.85 11.48 -1.80
C MET A 203 9.11 12.15 -2.35
N GLN A 204 9.33 13.44 -2.04
CA GLN A 204 10.55 14.14 -2.43
C GLN A 204 11.78 13.48 -1.79
N ILE A 205 11.74 13.22 -0.49
CA ILE A 205 12.85 12.57 0.24
C ILE A 205 13.09 11.16 -0.31
N ILE A 206 12.05 10.37 -0.53
CA ILE A 206 12.18 9.04 -1.16
C ILE A 206 12.85 9.13 -2.53
N ARG A 207 12.48 10.13 -3.35
CA ARG A 207 13.08 10.35 -4.66
C ARG A 207 14.56 10.70 -4.58
N GLU A 208 14.99 11.43 -3.55
CA GLU A 208 16.38 11.77 -3.30
C GLU A 208 17.21 10.55 -2.88
N LEU A 209 16.61 9.63 -2.10
CA LEU A 209 17.32 8.52 -1.48
C LEU A 209 17.30 7.22 -2.28
N GLU A 210 16.21 6.93 -2.99
CA GLU A 210 16.08 5.68 -3.75
C GLU A 210 16.76 5.79 -5.12
N PRO A 211 17.77 4.96 -5.43
CA PRO A 211 18.50 5.04 -6.70
C PRO A 211 17.69 4.53 -7.90
N HIS A 212 16.61 3.77 -7.65
CA HIS A 212 15.83 3.11 -8.70
C HIS A 212 14.33 3.36 -8.55
N PRO A 213 13.58 3.41 -9.66
CA PRO A 213 12.12 3.45 -9.62
C PRO A 213 11.54 2.20 -8.96
N ARG A 214 10.44 2.37 -8.23
CA ARG A 214 9.74 1.28 -7.54
C ARG A 214 8.98 0.31 -8.46
N GLY A 215 8.75 0.70 -9.72
CA GLY A 215 7.95 -0.11 -10.64
C GLY A 215 6.51 -0.26 -10.17
N ALA A 216 5.98 -1.49 -10.14
CA ALA A 216 4.63 -1.76 -9.67
C ALA A 216 4.48 -1.72 -8.15
N TYR A 217 5.58 -1.74 -7.39
CA TYR A 217 5.52 -1.63 -5.93
C TYR A 217 4.96 -0.29 -5.50
N GLY A 218 3.92 -0.33 -4.67
CA GLY A 218 3.20 0.87 -4.25
C GLY A 218 2.30 1.48 -5.33
N GLY A 219 2.14 0.81 -6.47
CA GLY A 219 1.24 1.20 -7.55
C GLY A 219 -0.23 1.02 -7.17
N ALA A 220 -1.11 1.33 -8.11
CA ALA A 220 -2.55 1.11 -7.99
C ALA A 220 -2.99 0.03 -8.96
N ILE A 221 -3.75 -0.95 -8.48
CA ILE A 221 -4.26 -2.04 -9.30
C ILE A 221 -5.73 -2.32 -8.98
N GLY A 222 -6.52 -2.50 -10.02
CA GLY A 222 -7.96 -2.75 -9.90
C GLY A 222 -8.71 -2.38 -11.15
N TYR A 223 -9.90 -1.82 -11.01
CA TYR A 223 -10.75 -1.49 -12.14
C TYR A 223 -11.53 -0.19 -11.95
N VAL A 224 -11.94 0.38 -13.07
CA VAL A 224 -12.85 1.52 -13.17
C VAL A 224 -14.03 1.11 -14.04
N THR A 225 -15.24 1.35 -13.56
CA THR A 225 -16.47 1.05 -14.29
C THR A 225 -16.87 2.21 -15.20
N LYS A 226 -17.78 1.95 -16.16
CA LYS A 226 -18.40 3.00 -16.96
C LYS A 226 -19.27 3.94 -16.11
N GLY A 227 -19.79 3.45 -14.98
CA GLY A 227 -20.57 4.21 -14.01
C GLY A 227 -19.76 5.15 -13.11
N ARG A 228 -18.45 5.27 -13.34
CA ARG A 228 -17.50 6.08 -12.54
C ARG A 228 -17.12 5.47 -11.18
N ASP A 229 -17.62 4.28 -10.86
CA ASP A 229 -17.11 3.56 -9.70
C ASP A 229 -15.69 3.06 -9.97
N LEU A 230 -14.92 2.95 -8.93
CA LEU A 230 -13.59 2.36 -8.98
C LEU A 230 -13.31 1.57 -7.71
N ASP A 231 -12.49 0.55 -7.86
CA ASP A 231 -11.97 -0.22 -6.72
C ASP A 231 -10.51 -0.55 -7.02
N LEU A 232 -9.60 0.09 -6.27
CA LEU A 232 -8.17 0.00 -6.47
C LEU A 232 -7.48 -0.45 -5.18
N ALA A 233 -6.65 -1.48 -5.32
CA ALA A 233 -5.73 -1.93 -4.29
C ALA A 233 -4.35 -1.29 -4.44
N ILE A 234 -3.59 -1.32 -3.36
CA ILE A 234 -2.17 -0.95 -3.37
C ILE A 234 -1.36 -2.12 -3.91
N GLY A 235 -0.39 -1.85 -4.79
CA GLY A 235 0.52 -2.86 -5.35
C GLY A 235 1.56 -3.32 -4.33
N ILE A 236 1.15 -4.14 -3.37
CA ILE A 236 1.99 -4.79 -2.35
C ILE A 236 1.78 -6.30 -2.35
N ARG A 237 2.68 -7.06 -1.74
CA ARG A 237 2.70 -8.53 -1.85
C ARG A 237 2.62 -8.96 -3.31
N THR A 238 3.44 -8.32 -4.14
CA THR A 238 3.38 -8.36 -5.59
C THR A 238 4.75 -8.68 -6.15
N VAL A 239 4.79 -9.60 -7.09
CA VAL A 239 6.00 -9.99 -7.82
C VAL A 239 5.89 -9.46 -9.25
N MET A 240 6.96 -8.83 -9.73
CA MET A 240 7.14 -8.44 -11.12
C MET A 240 8.11 -9.44 -11.79
N ILE A 241 7.67 -10.09 -12.83
CA ILE A 241 8.46 -11.08 -13.57
C ILE A 241 8.71 -10.52 -14.96
N CYS A 242 9.93 -10.09 -15.22
CA CYS A 242 10.35 -9.63 -16.53
C CYS A 242 10.77 -10.83 -17.37
N LEU A 243 10.07 -11.07 -18.47
CA LEU A 243 10.39 -12.11 -19.43
C LEU A 243 11.41 -11.54 -20.42
N LEU A 244 12.68 -11.51 -20.03
CA LEU A 244 13.77 -11.28 -20.97
C LEU A 244 14.03 -12.60 -21.70
N TYR A 245 13.69 -12.67 -22.97
CA TYR A 245 14.13 -13.77 -23.81
C TYR A 245 15.65 -13.62 -24.01
N THR A 246 16.43 -14.44 -23.31
CA THR A 246 17.81 -14.68 -23.71
C THR A 246 17.77 -15.66 -24.84
N SER A 247 18.03 -15.20 -26.05
CA SER A 247 18.30 -16.02 -27.23
C SER A 247 19.55 -16.85 -27.02
#